data_82d27121d2178473bbe025c0291f9055
#
_entry.id   82d27121d2178473bbe025c0291f9055
#
_cell.length_a   1.000
_cell.length_b   1.000
_cell.length_c   1.000
_cell.angle_alpha   90.00
_cell.angle_beta   90.00
_cell.angle_gamma   90.00
#
_symmetry.space_group_name_H-M   'P 1'
#
loop_
_entity.id
_entity.type
_entity.pdbx_description
1 polymer ?
#
loop_
_entity_poly.entity_id
_entity_poly.type
_entity_poly.pdbx_seq_one_letter_code
_entity_poly.pdbx_strand_id
1 'polypeptide(L)'
;MPIYNGMLPAIDKAEVKRYAGLRHAEDFPQQYVDEACKEIQLLATPKGVYQEYDYDAEKKTILSNPPLKIEGSIIEKHLEKSTKVYVLGVTVGEDVEIRSEQLFKQGNYTVGLLLDAAATTAVEQVADQVNEVINTIAKKQGYKPTWRFSPGYGNWPLEIQPQLAKIIKTEMIGLQVTENYLLFPRKSVTAIIGLMPANEDINTKRGCTSCSQKDCASRKLPEKASVTTNNEGEEGCSKTTAEASGIAMKGQPTE
;
A
#
# COMPACT_ATOMS: atom_id res chain seq x y z
N MET A 1 5.30 -22.90 -6.72
CA MET A 1 5.06 -21.43 -6.62
C MET A 1 3.61 -21.22 -6.27
N PRO A 2 3.29 -20.60 -5.14
CA PRO A 2 1.92 -20.37 -4.74
C PRO A 2 1.30 -19.20 -5.53
N ILE A 3 0.04 -19.38 -5.95
CA ILE A 3 -0.79 -18.30 -6.46
C ILE A 3 -1.65 -17.81 -5.29
N TYR A 4 -1.63 -16.50 -5.06
CA TYR A 4 -2.48 -15.83 -4.10
C TYR A 4 -3.71 -15.28 -4.83
N ASN A 5 -4.90 -15.66 -4.39
CA ASN A 5 -6.15 -15.06 -4.83
C ASN A 5 -6.53 -13.97 -3.83
N GLY A 6 -6.38 -12.71 -4.25
CA GLY A 6 -6.68 -11.57 -3.42
C GLY A 6 -8.18 -11.36 -3.23
N MET A 7 -8.54 -10.62 -2.19
CA MET A 7 -9.91 -10.17 -1.96
C MET A 7 -9.94 -8.66 -1.75
N LEU A 8 -10.96 -8.02 -2.29
CA LEU A 8 -11.17 -6.58 -2.18
C LEU A 8 -12.56 -6.32 -1.55
N PRO A 9 -12.75 -6.69 -0.25
CA PRO A 9 -14.04 -6.51 0.41
C PRO A 9 -14.43 -5.04 0.56
N ALA A 10 -13.44 -4.16 0.62
CA ALA A 10 -13.61 -2.72 0.59
C ALA A 10 -12.39 -2.06 -0.06
N ILE A 11 -12.61 -0.96 -0.75
CA ILE A 11 -11.54 -0.11 -1.31
C ILE A 11 -11.37 1.11 -0.40
N ASP A 12 -10.14 1.44 -0.05
CA ASP A 12 -9.82 2.60 0.79
C ASP A 12 -10.12 3.91 0.05
N LYS A 13 -11.25 4.53 0.40
CA LYS A 13 -11.74 5.76 -0.24
C LYS A 13 -10.81 6.96 0.00
N ALA A 14 -10.07 6.99 1.10
CA ALA A 14 -9.12 8.05 1.37
C ALA A 14 -7.90 7.94 0.43
N GLU A 15 -7.42 6.72 0.18
CA GLU A 15 -6.38 6.46 -0.81
C GLU A 15 -6.87 6.75 -2.24
N VAL A 16 -8.11 6.39 -2.58
CA VAL A 16 -8.71 6.75 -3.88
C VAL A 16 -8.71 8.27 -4.08
N LYS A 17 -9.20 9.03 -3.10
CA LYS A 17 -9.15 10.50 -3.16
C LYS A 17 -7.72 11.02 -3.28
N ARG A 18 -6.76 10.41 -2.58
CA ARG A 18 -5.35 10.78 -2.66
C ARG A 18 -4.78 10.57 -4.06
N TYR A 19 -5.03 9.40 -4.67
CA TYR A 19 -4.55 9.09 -6.03
C TYR A 19 -5.24 9.92 -7.10
N ALA A 20 -6.52 10.27 -6.89
CA ALA A 20 -7.27 11.15 -7.78
C ALA A 20 -6.90 12.66 -7.62
N GLY A 21 -6.00 13.02 -6.68
CA GLY A 21 -5.65 14.42 -6.42
C GLY A 21 -6.72 15.20 -5.66
N LEU A 22 -7.70 14.51 -5.05
CA LEU A 22 -8.85 15.12 -4.36
C LEU A 22 -8.63 15.28 -2.85
N ARG A 23 -7.40 15.23 -2.36
CA ARG A 23 -7.09 15.28 -0.92
C ARG A 23 -7.65 16.51 -0.20
N HIS A 24 -7.75 17.65 -0.90
CA HIS A 24 -8.22 18.92 -0.35
C HIS A 24 -9.56 19.36 -0.93
N ALA A 25 -10.23 18.49 -1.68
CA ALA A 25 -11.54 18.75 -2.26
C ALA A 25 -12.64 18.22 -1.32
N GLU A 26 -12.91 18.98 -0.24
CA GLU A 26 -13.90 18.59 0.77
C GLU A 26 -15.31 18.51 0.19
N ASP A 27 -15.65 19.41 -0.74
CA ASP A 27 -16.95 19.50 -1.39
C ASP A 27 -17.13 18.50 -2.56
N PHE A 28 -16.15 17.66 -2.85
CA PHE A 28 -16.27 16.71 -3.94
C PHE A 28 -17.31 15.63 -3.60
N PRO A 29 -18.33 15.40 -4.49
CA PRO A 29 -19.42 14.49 -4.20
C PRO A 29 -18.95 13.06 -3.94
N GLN A 30 -19.14 12.59 -2.72
CA GLN A 30 -18.66 11.27 -2.27
C GLN A 30 -19.23 10.11 -3.08
N GLN A 31 -20.43 10.26 -3.63
CA GLN A 31 -21.09 9.24 -4.44
C GLN A 31 -20.25 8.73 -5.62
N TYR A 32 -19.50 9.61 -6.30
CA TYR A 32 -18.64 9.21 -7.42
C TYR A 32 -17.47 8.34 -6.98
N VAL A 33 -16.91 8.63 -5.78
CA VAL A 33 -15.87 7.79 -5.18
C VAL A 33 -16.44 6.43 -4.80
N ASP A 34 -17.65 6.41 -4.25
CA ASP A 34 -18.34 5.19 -3.83
C ASP A 34 -18.67 4.30 -5.03
N GLU A 35 -19.15 4.89 -6.13
CA GLU A 35 -19.42 4.20 -7.39
C GLU A 35 -18.15 3.60 -7.98
N ALA A 36 -17.07 4.37 -8.07
CA ALA A 36 -15.79 3.86 -8.55
C ALA A 36 -15.25 2.70 -7.69
N CYS A 37 -15.37 2.78 -6.37
CA CYS A 37 -14.97 1.69 -5.47
C CYS A 37 -15.80 0.42 -5.69
N LYS A 38 -17.11 0.54 -5.88
CA LYS A 38 -17.98 -0.60 -6.18
C LYS A 38 -17.67 -1.20 -7.55
N GLU A 39 -17.42 -0.38 -8.55
CA GLU A 39 -17.09 -0.84 -9.90
C GLU A 39 -15.77 -1.62 -9.91
N ILE A 40 -14.75 -1.17 -9.18
CA ILE A 40 -13.50 -1.93 -9.00
C ILE A 40 -13.75 -3.27 -8.33
N GLN A 41 -14.58 -3.35 -7.30
CA GLN A 41 -14.88 -4.61 -6.63
C GLN A 41 -15.56 -5.63 -7.55
N LEU A 42 -16.27 -5.17 -8.59
CA LEU A 42 -16.92 -6.03 -9.57
C LEU A 42 -16.02 -6.45 -10.72
N LEU A 43 -15.10 -5.58 -11.15
CA LEU A 43 -14.25 -5.79 -12.32
C LEU A 43 -12.90 -6.42 -11.98
N ALA A 44 -12.35 -6.13 -10.80
CA ALA A 44 -11.01 -6.59 -10.47
C ALA A 44 -10.94 -8.11 -10.31
N THR A 45 -9.87 -8.68 -10.84
CA THR A 45 -9.49 -10.07 -10.66
C THR A 45 -8.14 -10.13 -9.92
N PRO A 46 -8.13 -9.84 -8.58
CA PRO A 46 -6.91 -9.67 -7.83
C PRO A 46 -6.15 -11.01 -7.67
N LYS A 47 -4.92 -11.04 -8.16
CA LYS A 47 -4.04 -12.20 -8.08
C LYS A 47 -2.62 -11.80 -7.72
N GLY A 48 -1.89 -12.73 -7.09
CA GLY A 48 -0.48 -12.56 -6.80
C GLY A 48 0.30 -13.86 -6.94
N VAL A 49 1.58 -13.74 -7.24
CA VAL A 49 2.57 -14.81 -7.15
C VAL A 49 3.73 -14.34 -6.31
N TYR A 50 4.35 -15.23 -5.57
CA TYR A 50 5.55 -14.92 -4.79
C TYR A 50 6.42 -16.16 -4.64
N GLN A 51 7.73 -15.95 -4.52
CA GLN A 51 8.71 -17.04 -4.39
C GLN A 51 9.89 -16.58 -3.53
N GLU A 52 10.29 -17.46 -2.62
CA GLU A 52 11.51 -17.30 -1.82
C GLU A 52 12.72 -17.79 -2.62
N TYR A 53 13.84 -17.07 -2.47
CA TYR A 53 15.16 -17.44 -2.99
C TYR A 53 16.22 -17.13 -1.95
N ASP A 54 17.29 -17.91 -1.95
CA ASP A 54 18.51 -17.53 -1.26
C ASP A 54 19.17 -16.33 -1.95
N TYR A 55 19.79 -15.47 -1.17
CA TYR A 55 20.43 -14.26 -1.66
C TYR A 55 21.88 -14.19 -1.17
N ASP A 56 22.80 -14.05 -2.11
CA ASP A 56 24.20 -13.80 -1.87
C ASP A 56 24.45 -12.29 -1.82
N ALA A 57 24.54 -11.74 -0.61
CA ALA A 57 24.70 -10.30 -0.41
C ALA A 57 26.07 -9.78 -0.88
N GLU A 58 27.13 -10.60 -0.84
CA GLU A 58 28.47 -10.21 -1.31
C GLU A 58 28.49 -10.09 -2.84
N LYS A 59 27.90 -11.07 -3.53
CA LYS A 59 27.77 -11.07 -4.99
C LYS A 59 26.59 -10.28 -5.50
N LYS A 60 25.70 -9.82 -4.57
CA LYS A 60 24.45 -9.09 -4.90
C LYS A 60 23.58 -9.88 -5.86
N THR A 61 23.41 -11.18 -5.61
CA THR A 61 22.80 -12.10 -6.56
C THR A 61 21.70 -12.94 -5.89
N ILE A 62 20.51 -12.94 -6.49
CA ILE A 62 19.45 -13.88 -6.15
C ILE A 62 19.81 -15.22 -6.77
N LEU A 63 19.83 -16.28 -5.94
CA LEU A 63 20.20 -17.63 -6.37
C LEU A 63 18.99 -18.35 -7.00
N SER A 64 18.41 -17.70 -8.00
CA SER A 64 17.36 -18.27 -8.87
C SER A 64 17.96 -19.07 -10.02
N ASN A 65 17.11 -19.62 -10.89
CA ASN A 65 17.55 -20.29 -12.11
C ASN A 65 16.88 -19.64 -13.35
N PRO A 66 17.64 -18.87 -14.15
CA PRO A 66 19.05 -18.47 -13.97
C PRO A 66 19.24 -17.53 -12.76
N PRO A 67 20.48 -17.41 -12.22
CA PRO A 67 20.81 -16.45 -11.18
C PRO A 67 20.57 -15.02 -11.65
N LEU A 68 20.04 -14.16 -10.75
CA LEU A 68 19.69 -12.80 -11.06
C LEU A 68 20.52 -11.82 -10.25
N LYS A 69 21.35 -11.06 -10.93
CA LYS A 69 22.17 -10.02 -10.31
C LYS A 69 21.34 -8.77 -10.02
N ILE A 70 21.50 -8.22 -8.83
CA ILE A 70 20.87 -6.97 -8.41
C ILE A 70 21.86 -5.83 -8.63
N GLU A 71 21.42 -4.80 -9.35
CA GLU A 71 22.22 -3.62 -9.68
C GLU A 71 21.49 -2.36 -9.26
N GLY A 72 22.15 -1.51 -8.48
CA GLY A 72 21.61 -0.26 -7.97
C GLY A 72 21.97 -0.05 -6.51
N SER A 73 22.71 1.02 -6.20
CA SER A 73 23.26 1.25 -4.85
C SER A 73 22.18 1.32 -3.75
N ILE A 74 20.97 1.77 -4.08
CA ILE A 74 19.88 1.89 -3.09
C ILE A 74 19.29 0.52 -2.78
N ILE A 75 18.98 -0.29 -3.79
CA ILE A 75 18.48 -1.65 -3.58
C ILE A 75 19.53 -2.58 -2.99
N GLU A 76 20.80 -2.44 -3.40
CA GLU A 76 21.93 -3.19 -2.82
C GLU A 76 22.03 -2.92 -1.32
N LYS A 77 21.98 -1.65 -0.91
CA LYS A 77 21.95 -1.25 0.50
C LYS A 77 20.70 -1.76 1.22
N HIS A 78 19.56 -1.78 0.54
CA HIS A 78 18.30 -2.31 1.08
C HIS A 78 18.38 -3.80 1.42
N LEU A 79 19.16 -4.56 0.66
CA LEU A 79 19.33 -6.00 0.80
C LEU A 79 20.63 -6.42 1.48
N GLU A 80 21.50 -5.47 1.89
CA GLU A 80 22.87 -5.75 2.37
C GLU A 80 22.97 -6.77 3.52
N LYS A 81 21.92 -6.82 4.37
CA LYS A 81 21.85 -7.73 5.53
C LYS A 81 20.94 -8.93 5.28
N SER A 82 20.39 -9.05 4.09
CA SER A 82 19.50 -10.14 3.74
C SER A 82 20.28 -11.38 3.32
N THR A 83 19.82 -12.55 3.77
CA THR A 83 20.34 -13.85 3.33
C THR A 83 19.37 -14.56 2.40
N LYS A 84 18.13 -14.11 2.38
CA LYS A 84 17.07 -14.57 1.49
C LYS A 84 16.26 -13.38 1.00
N VAL A 85 15.51 -13.59 -0.07
CA VAL A 85 14.57 -12.62 -0.62
C VAL A 85 13.28 -13.30 -1.03
N TYR A 86 12.17 -12.60 -0.89
CA TYR A 86 10.96 -12.88 -1.64
C TYR A 86 10.87 -11.96 -2.86
N VAL A 87 10.61 -12.54 -4.01
CA VAL A 87 10.19 -11.80 -5.21
C VAL A 87 8.70 -12.02 -5.36
N LEU A 88 7.94 -10.96 -5.64
CA LEU A 88 6.50 -11.02 -5.79
C LEU A 88 6.02 -10.24 -7.01
N GLY A 89 4.88 -10.66 -7.54
CA GLY A 89 4.13 -9.95 -8.56
C GLY A 89 2.65 -10.00 -8.24
N VAL A 90 1.93 -8.90 -8.40
CA VAL A 90 0.48 -8.80 -8.19
C VAL A 90 -0.17 -8.03 -9.31
N THR A 91 -1.45 -8.31 -9.57
CA THR A 91 -2.28 -7.59 -10.54
C THR A 91 -3.73 -7.56 -10.06
N VAL A 92 -4.51 -6.60 -10.54
CA VAL A 92 -5.97 -6.58 -10.38
C VAL A 92 -6.71 -6.91 -11.69
N GLY A 93 -5.97 -7.34 -12.73
CA GLY A 93 -6.52 -7.73 -14.03
C GLY A 93 -6.66 -6.56 -14.99
N GLU A 94 -6.97 -6.87 -16.26
CA GLU A 94 -7.04 -5.90 -17.36
C GLU A 94 -8.42 -5.25 -17.52
N ASP A 95 -9.50 -5.88 -17.04
CA ASP A 95 -10.87 -5.39 -17.22
C ASP A 95 -11.06 -3.97 -16.67
N VAL A 96 -10.34 -3.66 -15.59
CA VAL A 96 -10.32 -2.34 -14.97
C VAL A 96 -9.74 -1.27 -15.91
N GLU A 97 -8.68 -1.59 -16.64
CA GLU A 97 -8.06 -0.68 -17.61
C GLU A 97 -8.97 -0.47 -18.82
N ILE A 98 -9.51 -1.56 -19.35
CA ILE A 98 -10.44 -1.53 -20.47
C ILE A 98 -11.63 -0.62 -20.14
N ARG A 99 -12.18 -0.77 -18.94
CA ARG A 99 -13.29 0.05 -18.48
C ARG A 99 -12.94 1.52 -18.30
N SER A 100 -11.80 1.81 -17.72
CA SER A 100 -11.30 3.19 -17.57
C SER A 100 -11.12 3.86 -18.93
N GLU A 101 -10.50 3.17 -19.89
CA GLU A 101 -10.34 3.68 -21.26
C GLU A 101 -11.69 3.93 -21.96
N GLN A 102 -12.66 3.05 -21.79
CA GLN A 102 -14.02 3.26 -22.33
C GLN A 102 -14.64 4.54 -21.78
N LEU A 103 -14.54 4.79 -20.48
CA LEU A 103 -15.04 6.00 -19.84
C LEU A 103 -14.39 7.27 -20.42
N PHE A 104 -13.06 7.26 -20.60
CA PHE A 104 -12.36 8.37 -21.24
C PHE A 104 -12.80 8.59 -22.68
N LYS A 105 -12.95 7.54 -23.48
CA LYS A 105 -13.45 7.60 -24.86
C LYS A 105 -14.87 8.14 -24.96
N GLN A 106 -15.70 7.91 -23.94
CA GLN A 106 -17.08 8.41 -23.83
C GLN A 106 -17.17 9.86 -23.28
N GLY A 107 -16.04 10.48 -22.94
CA GLY A 107 -16.02 11.82 -22.35
C GLY A 107 -16.31 11.86 -20.84
N ASN A 108 -16.45 10.71 -20.19
CA ASN A 108 -16.70 10.58 -18.76
C ASN A 108 -15.40 10.67 -17.95
N TYR A 109 -14.67 11.78 -18.08
CA TYR A 109 -13.32 11.95 -17.54
C TYR A 109 -13.26 11.81 -16.01
N THR A 110 -14.22 12.38 -15.29
CA THR A 110 -14.28 12.33 -13.83
C THR A 110 -14.39 10.90 -13.32
N VAL A 111 -15.33 10.13 -13.90
CA VAL A 111 -15.54 8.73 -13.49
C VAL A 111 -14.34 7.87 -13.91
N GLY A 112 -13.81 8.08 -15.13
CA GLY A 112 -12.62 7.38 -15.60
C GLY A 112 -11.40 7.61 -14.71
N LEU A 113 -11.16 8.85 -14.25
CA LEU A 113 -10.08 9.20 -13.34
C LEU A 113 -10.25 8.54 -11.97
N LEU A 114 -11.47 8.56 -11.42
CA LEU A 114 -11.76 7.93 -10.14
C LEU A 114 -11.62 6.41 -10.20
N LEU A 115 -12.04 5.80 -11.31
CA LEU A 115 -11.87 4.36 -11.53
C LEU A 115 -10.39 3.99 -11.61
N ASP A 116 -9.59 4.78 -12.33
CA ASP A 116 -8.13 4.59 -12.40
C ASP A 116 -7.46 4.72 -11.02
N ALA A 117 -7.87 5.71 -10.22
CA ALA A 117 -7.38 5.90 -8.86
C ALA A 117 -7.81 4.76 -7.92
N ALA A 118 -9.06 4.29 -8.05
CA ALA A 118 -9.58 3.15 -7.28
C ALA A 118 -8.83 1.85 -7.65
N ALA A 119 -8.49 1.66 -8.92
CA ALA A 119 -7.69 0.53 -9.37
C ALA A 119 -6.25 0.57 -8.83
N THR A 120 -5.66 1.76 -8.75
CA THR A 120 -4.34 1.96 -8.12
C THR A 120 -4.41 1.60 -6.64
N THR A 121 -5.45 2.04 -5.94
CA THR A 121 -5.68 1.67 -4.54
C THR A 121 -5.85 0.16 -4.38
N ALA A 122 -6.63 -0.47 -5.25
CA ALA A 122 -6.89 -1.90 -5.23
C ALA A 122 -5.60 -2.73 -5.38
N VAL A 123 -4.74 -2.41 -6.35
CA VAL A 123 -3.49 -3.16 -6.55
C VAL A 123 -2.53 -3.02 -5.37
N GLU A 124 -2.46 -1.85 -4.75
CA GLU A 124 -1.67 -1.66 -3.53
C GLU A 124 -2.23 -2.49 -2.36
N GLN A 125 -3.56 -2.55 -2.19
CA GLN A 125 -4.18 -3.40 -1.18
C GLN A 125 -3.87 -4.89 -1.40
N VAL A 126 -3.89 -5.37 -2.65
CA VAL A 126 -3.49 -6.76 -2.97
C VAL A 126 -2.02 -6.99 -2.68
N ALA A 127 -1.16 -6.03 -3.02
CA ALA A 127 0.26 -6.10 -2.72
C ALA A 127 0.52 -6.12 -1.20
N ASP A 128 -0.25 -5.38 -0.41
CA ASP A 128 -0.18 -5.41 1.06
C ASP A 128 -0.63 -6.76 1.62
N GLN A 129 -1.68 -7.37 1.06
CA GLN A 129 -2.12 -8.71 1.46
C GLN A 129 -1.03 -9.77 1.21
N VAL A 130 -0.40 -9.76 0.03
CA VAL A 130 0.73 -10.67 -0.27
C VAL A 130 1.92 -10.39 0.65
N ASN A 131 2.22 -9.12 0.92
CA ASN A 131 3.28 -8.73 1.84
C ASN A 131 3.02 -9.28 3.25
N GLU A 132 1.78 -9.24 3.74
CA GLU A 132 1.44 -9.76 5.07
C GLU A 132 1.57 -11.30 5.15
N VAL A 133 1.23 -12.00 4.07
CA VAL A 133 1.49 -13.45 3.96
C VAL A 133 3.00 -13.71 4.07
N ILE A 134 3.82 -12.98 3.31
CA ILE A 134 5.28 -13.10 3.35
C ILE A 134 5.83 -12.76 4.74
N ASN A 135 5.35 -11.69 5.37
CA ASN A 135 5.73 -11.29 6.73
C ASN A 135 5.46 -12.41 7.74
N THR A 136 4.29 -13.06 7.62
CA THR A 136 3.89 -14.16 8.50
C THR A 136 4.81 -15.37 8.33
N ILE A 137 5.15 -15.73 7.09
CA ILE A 137 6.07 -16.83 6.78
C ILE A 137 7.48 -16.50 7.31
N ALA A 138 7.99 -15.31 7.00
CA ALA A 138 9.31 -14.85 7.43
C ALA A 138 9.48 -14.90 8.95
N LYS A 139 8.50 -14.38 9.69
CA LYS A 139 8.51 -14.42 11.16
C LYS A 139 8.56 -15.84 11.72
N LYS A 140 7.79 -16.78 11.14
CA LYS A 140 7.83 -18.20 11.53
C LYS A 140 9.17 -18.86 11.25
N GLN A 141 9.90 -18.40 10.25
CA GLN A 141 11.26 -18.88 9.89
C GLN A 141 12.37 -18.18 10.68
N GLY A 142 12.05 -17.23 11.56
CA GLY A 142 13.03 -16.47 12.35
C GLY A 142 13.70 -15.33 11.58
N TYR A 143 13.02 -14.79 10.57
CA TYR A 143 13.51 -13.66 9.79
C TYR A 143 12.73 -12.38 10.07
N LYS A 144 13.39 -11.23 9.88
CA LYS A 144 12.79 -9.90 9.80
C LYS A 144 12.69 -9.48 8.34
N PRO A 145 11.49 -9.30 7.77
CA PRO A 145 11.34 -8.83 6.40
C PRO A 145 11.65 -7.32 6.29
N THR A 146 12.28 -6.91 5.20
CA THR A 146 12.36 -5.51 4.80
C THR A 146 11.02 -5.04 4.20
N TRP A 147 10.89 -3.76 3.84
CA TRP A 147 9.72 -3.32 3.05
C TRP A 147 9.85 -3.71 1.59
N ARG A 148 8.73 -3.74 0.86
CA ARG A 148 8.71 -3.95 -0.58
C ARG A 148 9.52 -2.88 -1.30
N PHE A 149 10.39 -3.30 -2.21
CA PHE A 149 11.14 -2.43 -3.09
C PHE A 149 10.92 -2.86 -4.53
N SER A 150 10.48 -1.93 -5.40
CA SER A 150 10.11 -2.22 -6.78
C SER A 150 11.13 -1.64 -7.76
N PRO A 151 11.34 -2.25 -8.93
CA PRO A 151 12.08 -1.64 -10.02
C PRO A 151 11.55 -0.25 -10.37
N GLY A 152 12.44 0.66 -10.75
CA GLY A 152 12.11 2.06 -10.99
C GLY A 152 12.18 2.96 -9.76
N TYR A 153 12.25 2.40 -8.54
CA TYR A 153 12.52 3.21 -7.34
C TYR A 153 14.02 3.43 -7.14
N GLY A 154 14.35 4.64 -6.69
CA GLY A 154 15.73 5.05 -6.49
C GLY A 154 16.53 4.96 -7.79
N ASN A 155 17.56 4.11 -7.79
CA ASN A 155 18.39 3.82 -8.96
C ASN A 155 18.33 2.33 -9.37
N TRP A 156 17.27 1.60 -9.01
CA TRP A 156 17.06 0.24 -9.47
C TRP A 156 16.40 0.27 -10.85
N PRO A 157 17.09 -0.20 -11.91
CA PRO A 157 16.60 -0.05 -13.27
C PRO A 157 15.31 -0.83 -13.54
N LEU A 158 14.47 -0.34 -14.46
CA LEU A 158 13.26 -1.05 -14.91
C LEU A 158 13.60 -2.26 -15.77
N GLU A 159 14.77 -2.29 -16.39
CA GLU A 159 15.27 -3.35 -17.27
C GLU A 159 15.36 -4.72 -16.57
N ILE A 160 15.30 -4.73 -15.23
CA ILE A 160 15.24 -5.96 -14.43
C ILE A 160 13.86 -6.64 -14.47
N GLN A 161 12.80 -5.92 -14.83
CA GLN A 161 11.42 -6.41 -14.82
C GLN A 161 11.20 -7.75 -15.53
N PRO A 162 11.70 -7.97 -16.77
CA PRO A 162 11.49 -9.24 -17.47
C PRO A 162 12.11 -10.43 -16.74
N GLN A 163 13.25 -10.20 -16.06
CA GLN A 163 13.95 -11.25 -15.35
C GLN A 163 13.22 -11.59 -14.03
N LEU A 164 12.73 -10.58 -13.31
CA LEU A 164 11.88 -10.79 -12.12
C LEU A 164 10.62 -11.53 -12.48
N ALA A 165 9.91 -11.08 -13.53
CA ALA A 165 8.69 -11.72 -14.00
C ALA A 165 8.92 -13.20 -14.36
N LYS A 166 10.03 -13.48 -15.05
CA LYS A 166 10.39 -14.85 -15.47
C LYS A 166 10.63 -15.78 -14.28
N ILE A 167 11.40 -15.35 -13.27
CA ILE A 167 11.74 -16.23 -12.12
C ILE A 167 10.53 -16.54 -11.27
N ILE A 168 9.54 -15.63 -11.17
CA ILE A 168 8.29 -15.86 -10.41
C ILE A 168 7.10 -16.24 -11.28
N LYS A 169 7.31 -16.45 -12.60
CA LYS A 169 6.29 -16.91 -13.57
C LYS A 169 5.01 -16.07 -13.49
N THR A 170 5.15 -14.75 -13.65
CA THR A 170 4.00 -13.83 -13.57
C THR A 170 2.92 -14.10 -14.60
N GLU A 171 3.24 -14.81 -15.70
CA GLU A 171 2.28 -15.28 -16.70
C GLU A 171 1.16 -16.14 -16.10
N MET A 172 1.41 -16.82 -14.97
CA MET A 172 0.40 -17.62 -14.26
C MET A 172 -0.76 -16.78 -13.71
N ILE A 173 -0.55 -15.48 -13.54
CA ILE A 173 -1.58 -14.54 -13.08
C ILE A 173 -1.98 -13.53 -14.15
N GLY A 174 -1.54 -13.73 -15.41
CA GLY A 174 -1.82 -12.83 -16.52
C GLY A 174 -0.97 -11.55 -16.52
N LEU A 175 0.08 -11.48 -15.71
CA LEU A 175 0.98 -10.33 -15.64
C LEU A 175 2.17 -10.54 -16.59
N GLN A 176 2.36 -9.58 -17.49
CA GLN A 176 3.43 -9.57 -18.50
C GLN A 176 4.26 -8.29 -18.37
N VAL A 177 5.45 -8.31 -18.99
CA VAL A 177 6.32 -7.14 -19.14
C VAL A 177 6.40 -6.77 -20.60
N THR A 178 6.15 -5.50 -20.92
CA THR A 178 6.21 -4.97 -22.27
C THR A 178 7.67 -4.77 -22.73
N GLU A 179 7.86 -4.51 -24.02
CA GLU A 179 9.19 -4.20 -24.61
C GLU A 179 9.85 -2.96 -23.95
N ASN A 180 9.05 -2.05 -23.41
CA ASN A 180 9.52 -0.86 -22.70
C ASN A 180 9.64 -1.07 -21.19
N TYR A 181 9.72 -2.33 -20.73
CA TYR A 181 9.84 -2.72 -19.32
C TYR A 181 8.68 -2.30 -18.43
N LEU A 182 7.51 -1.98 -18.99
CA LEU A 182 6.30 -1.67 -18.23
C LEU A 182 5.50 -2.94 -17.98
N LEU A 183 4.77 -2.96 -16.86
CA LEU A 183 3.88 -4.06 -16.52
C LEU A 183 2.56 -3.94 -17.31
N PHE A 184 2.04 -5.08 -17.75
CA PHE A 184 0.71 -5.21 -18.34
C PHE A 184 -0.01 -6.41 -17.69
N PRO A 185 -1.23 -6.21 -17.17
CA PRO A 185 -1.98 -4.94 -17.05
C PRO A 185 -1.21 -3.87 -16.23
N ARG A 186 -1.45 -2.58 -16.49
CA ARG A 186 -0.74 -1.46 -15.83
C ARG A 186 -0.98 -1.42 -14.31
N LYS A 187 -2.16 -1.86 -13.86
CA LYS A 187 -2.48 -1.96 -12.44
C LYS A 187 -1.92 -3.26 -11.86
N SER A 188 -0.60 -3.32 -11.89
CA SER A 188 0.22 -4.42 -11.43
C SER A 188 1.47 -3.91 -10.70
N VAL A 189 2.03 -4.72 -9.82
CA VAL A 189 3.24 -4.42 -9.07
C VAL A 189 4.15 -5.63 -9.09
N THR A 190 5.44 -5.44 -9.31
CA THR A 190 6.50 -6.40 -8.97
C THR A 190 7.38 -5.79 -7.90
N ALA A 191 7.85 -6.61 -6.97
CA ALA A 191 8.70 -6.12 -5.89
C ALA A 191 9.57 -7.24 -5.32
N ILE A 192 10.57 -6.82 -4.54
CA ILE A 192 11.42 -7.67 -3.73
C ILE A 192 11.29 -7.29 -2.26
N ILE A 193 11.36 -8.29 -1.38
CA ILE A 193 11.41 -8.14 0.08
C ILE A 193 12.62 -8.93 0.56
N GLY A 194 13.57 -8.26 1.20
CA GLY A 194 14.70 -8.91 1.83
C GLY A 194 14.31 -9.59 3.14
N LEU A 195 14.92 -10.72 3.43
CA LEU A 195 14.79 -11.43 4.70
C LEU A 195 16.12 -11.39 5.44
N MET A 196 16.14 -10.67 6.54
CA MET A 196 17.30 -10.54 7.41
C MET A 196 17.17 -11.49 8.62
N PRO A 197 18.27 -12.08 9.12
CA PRO A 197 18.24 -12.79 10.39
C PRO A 197 17.67 -11.93 11.52
N ALA A 198 16.95 -12.56 12.47
CA ALA A 198 16.21 -11.84 13.51
C ALA A 198 17.06 -10.99 14.46
N ASN A 199 18.37 -11.27 14.55
CA ASN A 199 19.35 -10.53 15.34
C ASN A 199 19.86 -9.24 14.68
N GLU A 200 19.53 -9.01 13.40
CA GLU A 200 19.90 -7.79 12.68
C GLU A 200 18.93 -6.63 12.95
N ASP A 201 19.46 -5.40 12.99
CA ASP A 201 18.62 -4.20 13.15
C ASP A 201 18.18 -3.64 11.79
N ILE A 202 16.89 -3.38 11.71
CA ILE A 202 16.28 -2.75 10.54
C ILE A 202 16.30 -1.23 10.72
N ASN A 203 16.83 -0.51 9.74
CA ASN A 203 16.56 0.92 9.63
C ASN A 203 15.15 1.12 9.08
N THR A 204 14.18 1.38 9.99
CA THR A 204 12.73 1.29 9.74
C THR A 204 12.11 2.53 9.09
N LYS A 205 12.89 3.51 8.67
CA LYS A 205 12.32 4.69 8.00
C LYS A 205 11.78 4.32 6.63
N ARG A 206 10.46 4.36 6.49
CA ARG A 206 9.72 3.91 5.29
C ARG A 206 9.03 5.06 4.58
N GLY A 207 8.95 4.94 3.25
CA GLY A 207 8.02 5.70 2.41
C GLY A 207 8.08 7.20 2.62
N CYS A 208 6.92 7.84 2.74
CA CYS A 208 6.80 9.29 2.80
C CYS A 208 7.47 9.93 4.02
N THR A 209 7.67 9.20 5.11
CA THR A 209 8.34 9.73 6.32
C THR A 209 9.83 9.96 6.12
N SER A 210 10.47 9.20 5.24
CA SER A 210 11.90 9.32 4.91
C SER A 210 12.16 9.98 3.55
N CYS A 211 11.10 10.29 2.79
CA CYS A 211 11.21 10.88 1.46
C CYS A 211 11.60 12.36 1.55
N SER A 212 12.60 12.77 0.76
CA SER A 212 13.06 14.15 0.67
C SER A 212 12.08 15.09 -0.03
N GLN A 213 11.19 14.56 -0.88
CA GLN A 213 10.20 15.37 -1.59
C GLN A 213 9.03 15.73 -0.69
N LYS A 214 9.10 16.90 -0.06
CA LYS A 214 8.09 17.35 0.91
C LYS A 214 6.77 17.78 0.26
N ASP A 215 6.83 18.37 -0.92
CA ASP A 215 5.68 18.94 -1.66
C ASP A 215 5.05 17.93 -2.65
N CYS A 216 5.15 16.64 -2.37
CA CYS A 216 4.59 15.60 -3.20
C CYS A 216 3.07 15.54 -3.06
N ALA A 217 2.32 15.71 -4.15
CA ALA A 217 0.86 15.62 -4.19
C ALA A 217 0.33 14.26 -3.70
N SER A 218 1.13 13.19 -3.89
CA SER A 218 0.79 11.83 -3.47
C SER A 218 1.34 11.45 -2.09
N ARG A 219 1.91 12.40 -1.32
CA ARG A 219 2.49 12.11 -0.01
C ARG A 219 1.44 11.57 0.96
N LYS A 220 1.69 10.41 1.58
CA LYS A 220 0.86 9.92 2.69
C LYS A 220 1.06 10.84 3.91
N LEU A 221 -0.03 11.32 4.47
CA LEU A 221 0.02 12.00 5.77
C LEU A 221 0.20 10.95 6.87
N PRO A 222 0.89 11.28 7.99
CA PRO A 222 0.91 10.39 9.14
C PRO A 222 -0.54 10.16 9.60
N GLU A 223 -0.87 8.91 9.89
CA GLU A 223 -2.15 8.59 10.54
C GLU A 223 -2.28 9.46 11.79
N LYS A 224 -3.41 10.18 11.91
CA LYS A 224 -3.73 10.84 13.17
C LYS A 224 -3.83 9.73 14.20
N ALA A 225 -2.93 9.76 15.21
CA ALA A 225 -3.03 8.86 16.34
C ALA A 225 -4.47 8.93 16.84
N SER A 226 -5.20 7.81 16.78
CA SER A 226 -6.51 7.70 17.40
C SER A 226 -6.30 7.96 18.88
N VAL A 227 -6.78 9.10 19.34
CA VAL A 227 -6.86 9.40 20.76
C VAL A 227 -7.87 8.43 21.32
N THR A 228 -7.40 7.31 21.87
CA THR A 228 -8.17 6.48 22.77
C THR A 228 -8.40 7.32 24.02
N THR A 229 -9.58 7.92 24.12
CA THR A 229 -10.08 8.45 25.38
C THR A 229 -10.35 7.24 26.28
N ASN A 230 -9.37 6.90 27.09
CA ASN A 230 -9.59 6.05 28.24
C ASN A 230 -10.45 6.87 29.21
N ASN A 231 -11.76 6.63 29.20
CA ASN A 231 -12.63 6.94 30.32
C ASN A 231 -12.30 5.93 31.42
N GLU A 232 -11.29 6.21 32.20
CA GLU A 232 -11.19 5.58 33.54
C GLU A 232 -12.20 6.29 34.43
N GLY A 233 -13.22 5.53 34.82
CA GLY A 233 -14.19 5.93 35.80
C GLY A 233 -13.51 6.11 37.16
N GLU A 234 -13.55 7.31 37.69
CA GLU A 234 -13.37 7.52 39.12
C GLU A 234 -14.71 7.36 39.81
N GLU A 235 -14.93 6.17 40.42
CA GLU A 235 -15.81 6.02 41.55
C GLU A 235 -15.08 6.56 42.80
N GLY A 236 -15.61 7.56 43.42
CA GLY A 236 -15.00 8.16 44.60
C GLY A 236 -15.99 8.91 45.51
N CYS A 237 -16.74 8.17 46.30
CA CYS A 237 -17.10 8.43 47.68
C CYS A 237 -17.65 9.80 48.09
N SER A 238 -18.93 9.75 48.47
CA SER A 238 -19.70 10.70 49.33
C SER A 238 -18.94 11.28 50.52
N LYS A 239 -19.12 12.58 50.81
CA LYS A 239 -19.40 13.10 52.17
C LYS A 239 -20.12 14.42 52.10
N THR A 240 -21.28 14.43 52.74
CA THR A 240 -22.15 15.50 53.17
C THR A 240 -21.43 16.62 53.93
N THR A 241 -21.81 17.88 53.69
CA THR A 241 -22.28 18.78 54.78
C THR A 241 -22.96 20.02 54.18
N ALA A 242 -23.95 20.49 54.90
CA ALA A 242 -24.99 21.43 54.57
C ALA A 242 -24.57 22.93 54.78
N GLU A 243 -25.60 23.77 54.51
CA GLU A 243 -25.80 25.19 54.89
C GLU A 243 -25.33 26.21 53.88
N ALA A 244 -26.09 27.18 53.49
CA ALA A 244 -27.36 27.81 53.73
C ALA A 244 -27.31 29.21 53.11
N SER A 245 -28.49 29.67 52.61
CA SER A 245 -28.92 31.07 52.49
C SER A 245 -28.15 31.98 51.54
N GLY A 246 -28.83 32.63 50.60
CA GLY A 246 -29.70 33.72 50.61
C GLY A 246 -29.84 34.41 49.25
N ILE A 247 -31.02 34.51 48.77
CA ILE A 247 -31.81 35.66 48.34
C ILE A 247 -31.09 36.78 47.53
N ALA A 248 -31.52 37.04 46.32
CA ALA A 248 -32.35 38.17 45.84
C ALA A 248 -32.25 38.36 44.33
N MET A 249 -33.28 38.23 43.69
CA MET A 249 -34.17 38.99 42.78
C MET A 249 -33.65 40.22 42.06
N LYS A 250 -34.22 40.29 40.82
CA LYS A 250 -34.49 41.46 39.94
C LYS A 250 -33.39 41.77 38.95
N GLY A 251 -33.69 42.06 37.71
CA GLY A 251 -34.92 42.33 36.95
C GLY A 251 -34.53 42.54 35.48
N GLN A 252 -35.43 42.20 34.61
CA GLN A 252 -35.52 42.66 33.22
C GLN A 252 -36.01 44.17 33.20
N PRO A 253 -36.15 44.89 32.05
CA PRO A 253 -36.17 44.45 30.64
C PRO A 253 -35.59 45.51 29.63
N THR A 254 -35.73 45.15 28.33
CA THR A 254 -35.96 45.97 27.12
C THR A 254 -34.83 46.94 26.64
N GLU A 255 -34.33 46.77 25.44
CA GLU A 255 -34.91 47.08 24.11
C GLU A 255 -34.25 46.20 23.04
#